data_5ad783c44ccc57a4f10a8cd93a1d4ba6
#
_entry.id   5ad783c44ccc57a4f10a8cd93a1d4ba6
#
_cell.length_a   1.000
_cell.length_b   1.000
_cell.length_c   1.000
_cell.angle_alpha   90.00
_cell.angle_beta   90.00
_cell.angle_gamma   90.00
#
_symmetry.space_group_name_H-M   'P 1'
#
loop_
_entity.id
_entity.type
_entity.pdbx_description
1 polymer ?
#
loop_
_entity_poly.entity_id
_entity_poly.type
_entity_poly.pdbx_seq_one_letter_code
_entity_poly.pdbx_strand_id
1 'polypeptide(L)'
;MPKACDDWTDEATWRKANPGFGSICHKDYFKQAVKNAKANPSMVNSFLRLHLNIWTSAETAWIPDDIWMKGAKPIPHDRLHTLPCYGGLDLASTQDLTAFALLFADVEHDCFYLLVHQFVNSEKAHTKKLSAGIDYIAFEREGDITITPGNVTDYRIVKDYINAQCAKYDVRSIGYDPRFSTYIVSELEADGVQMAPMAQNITTMNGPTKEFEMAAMKGQIIHGGNRCMRWQMGCAVVYTDVNENKRVTKEKQENKK
;
A
#
# COMPACT_ATOMS: atom_id res chain seq x y z
N MET A 1 -19.70 -23.05 0.18
CA MET A 1 -19.24 -21.66 0.31
C MET A 1 -18.48 -21.27 -0.97
N PRO A 2 -18.60 -20.03 -1.46
CA PRO A 2 -17.82 -19.55 -2.57
C PRO A 2 -16.31 -19.61 -2.26
N LYS A 3 -15.51 -19.81 -3.30
CA LYS A 3 -14.04 -19.74 -3.22
C LYS A 3 -13.57 -18.38 -3.74
N ALA A 4 -12.36 -17.97 -3.38
CA ALA A 4 -11.79 -16.70 -3.85
C ALA A 4 -11.61 -16.61 -5.38
N CYS A 5 -11.60 -17.76 -6.08
CA CYS A 5 -11.52 -17.85 -7.56
C CYS A 5 -12.91 -17.86 -8.24
N ASP A 6 -14.02 -17.92 -7.50
CA ASP A 6 -15.37 -17.88 -8.08
C ASP A 6 -15.67 -16.43 -8.54
N ASP A 7 -16.30 -16.28 -9.70
CA ASP A 7 -16.76 -14.98 -10.18
C ASP A 7 -17.85 -14.43 -9.25
N TRP A 8 -17.54 -13.37 -8.53
CA TRP A 8 -18.44 -12.72 -7.57
C TRP A 8 -19.66 -12.05 -8.23
N THR A 9 -19.61 -11.85 -9.55
CA THR A 9 -20.73 -11.27 -10.31
C THR A 9 -21.71 -12.30 -10.84
N ASP A 10 -21.41 -13.60 -10.65
CA ASP A 10 -22.24 -14.70 -11.14
C ASP A 10 -23.28 -15.14 -10.10
N GLU A 11 -24.51 -15.36 -10.57
CA GLU A 11 -25.62 -15.87 -9.77
C GLU A 11 -25.33 -17.24 -9.12
N ALA A 12 -24.57 -18.10 -9.79
CA ALA A 12 -24.15 -19.39 -9.22
C ALA A 12 -23.29 -19.20 -7.97
N THR A 13 -22.45 -18.19 -7.93
CA THR A 13 -21.65 -17.83 -6.76
C THR A 13 -22.54 -17.29 -5.62
N TRP A 14 -23.54 -16.46 -5.94
CA TRP A 14 -24.49 -15.94 -4.93
C TRP A 14 -25.26 -17.06 -4.26
N ARG A 15 -25.70 -18.08 -5.03
CA ARG A 15 -26.39 -19.27 -4.51
C ARG A 15 -25.53 -20.10 -3.56
N LYS A 16 -24.20 -20.21 -3.85
CA LYS A 16 -23.28 -20.92 -2.95
C LYS A 16 -23.17 -20.27 -1.56
N ALA A 17 -23.28 -18.94 -1.51
CA ALA A 17 -23.17 -18.17 -0.26
C ALA A 17 -24.48 -18.07 0.51
N ASN A 18 -25.61 -18.10 -0.19
CA ASN A 18 -26.93 -17.78 0.36
C ASN A 18 -27.92 -18.92 0.11
N PRO A 19 -28.12 -19.84 1.08
CA PRO A 19 -29.09 -20.97 0.92
C PRO A 19 -30.51 -20.51 0.64
N GLY A 20 -30.91 -19.31 1.14
CA GLY A 20 -32.21 -18.70 0.89
C GLY A 20 -32.32 -17.84 -0.36
N PHE A 21 -31.35 -17.95 -1.29
CA PHE A 21 -31.32 -17.13 -2.50
C PHE A 21 -32.53 -17.45 -3.41
N GLY A 22 -33.29 -16.43 -3.77
CA GLY A 22 -34.49 -16.52 -4.59
C GLY A 22 -35.78 -16.66 -3.78
N SER A 23 -35.72 -17.01 -2.49
CA SER A 23 -36.87 -17.08 -1.59
C SER A 23 -36.83 -16.02 -0.48
N ILE A 24 -35.75 -15.97 0.29
CA ILE A 24 -35.54 -14.99 1.37
C ILE A 24 -34.71 -13.79 0.85
N CYS A 25 -33.66 -14.09 0.09
CA CYS A 25 -32.80 -13.08 -0.52
C CYS A 25 -33.20 -12.86 -1.98
N HIS A 26 -33.85 -11.74 -2.27
CA HIS A 26 -34.34 -11.43 -3.61
C HIS A 26 -33.22 -11.25 -4.62
N LYS A 27 -33.37 -11.85 -5.81
CA LYS A 27 -32.39 -11.79 -6.89
C LYS A 27 -32.05 -10.36 -7.33
N ASP A 28 -33.05 -9.48 -7.37
CA ASP A 28 -32.85 -8.09 -7.82
C ASP A 28 -32.04 -7.27 -6.85
N TYR A 29 -32.10 -7.58 -5.56
CA TYR A 29 -31.22 -6.98 -4.56
C TYR A 29 -29.73 -7.28 -4.85
N PHE A 30 -29.41 -8.55 -5.16
CA PHE A 30 -28.03 -8.92 -5.53
C PHE A 30 -27.57 -8.27 -6.82
N LYS A 31 -28.44 -8.21 -7.85
CA LYS A 31 -28.12 -7.51 -9.10
C LYS A 31 -27.79 -6.04 -8.86
N GLN A 32 -28.62 -5.37 -8.05
CA GLN A 32 -28.37 -3.97 -7.73
C GLN A 32 -27.08 -3.78 -6.91
N ALA A 33 -26.83 -4.64 -5.93
CA ALA A 33 -25.61 -4.60 -5.13
C ALA A 33 -24.36 -4.82 -5.99
N VAL A 34 -24.38 -5.77 -6.92
CA VAL A 34 -23.30 -6.00 -7.89
C VAL A 34 -23.12 -4.81 -8.83
N LYS A 35 -24.23 -4.22 -9.34
CA LYS A 35 -24.16 -3.02 -10.18
C LYS A 35 -23.49 -1.87 -9.43
N ASN A 36 -23.84 -1.65 -8.17
CA ASN A 36 -23.23 -0.62 -7.33
C ASN A 36 -21.76 -0.90 -7.06
N ALA A 37 -21.39 -2.17 -6.78
CA ALA A 37 -19.99 -2.54 -6.57
C ALA A 37 -19.15 -2.43 -7.84
N LYS A 38 -19.70 -2.71 -9.02
CA LYS A 38 -19.01 -2.47 -10.31
C LYS A 38 -18.83 -0.99 -10.60
N ALA A 39 -19.78 -0.15 -10.22
CA ALA A 39 -19.69 1.30 -10.39
C ALA A 39 -18.75 1.97 -9.36
N ASN A 40 -18.59 1.34 -8.18
CA ASN A 40 -17.75 1.85 -7.10
C ASN A 40 -16.85 0.71 -6.56
N PRO A 41 -15.62 0.60 -7.04
CA PRO A 41 -14.69 -0.47 -6.64
C PRO A 41 -14.47 -0.60 -5.13
N SER A 42 -14.58 0.49 -4.37
CA SER A 42 -14.47 0.45 -2.92
C SER A 42 -15.57 -0.37 -2.23
N MET A 43 -16.70 -0.62 -2.92
CA MET A 43 -17.80 -1.43 -2.40
C MET A 43 -17.64 -2.94 -2.69
N VAL A 44 -16.68 -3.34 -3.52
CA VAL A 44 -16.48 -4.75 -3.90
C VAL A 44 -16.17 -5.60 -2.67
N ASN A 45 -15.23 -5.19 -1.83
CA ASN A 45 -14.88 -5.94 -0.62
C ASN A 45 -16.05 -6.04 0.37
N SER A 46 -16.84 -4.97 0.51
CA SER A 46 -18.05 -4.98 1.31
C SER A 46 -19.07 -6.00 0.76
N PHE A 47 -19.26 -6.05 -0.56
CA PHE A 47 -20.12 -7.04 -1.21
C PHE A 47 -19.62 -8.48 -0.99
N LEU A 48 -18.33 -8.72 -1.21
CA LEU A 48 -17.69 -10.03 -1.01
C LEU A 48 -17.90 -10.54 0.41
N ARG A 49 -17.68 -9.69 1.41
CA ARG A 49 -17.78 -10.04 2.81
C ARG A 49 -19.24 -10.24 3.27
N LEU A 50 -20.10 -9.25 3.01
CA LEU A 50 -21.45 -9.23 3.57
C LEU A 50 -22.43 -10.11 2.79
N HIS A 51 -22.22 -10.31 1.48
CA HIS A 51 -23.15 -11.06 0.63
C HIS A 51 -22.62 -12.43 0.24
N LEU A 52 -21.31 -12.61 0.16
CA LEU A 52 -20.71 -13.88 -0.27
C LEU A 52 -19.93 -14.60 0.85
N ASN A 53 -19.78 -13.98 2.01
CA ASN A 53 -19.02 -14.53 3.13
C ASN A 53 -17.57 -14.91 2.74
N ILE A 54 -16.98 -14.11 1.82
CA ILE A 54 -15.59 -14.23 1.39
C ILE A 54 -14.76 -13.29 2.25
N TRP A 55 -13.70 -13.82 2.88
CA TRP A 55 -12.78 -13.01 3.67
C TRP A 55 -11.98 -12.08 2.74
N THR A 56 -12.00 -10.79 3.08
CA THR A 56 -11.22 -9.75 2.39
C THR A 56 -10.26 -9.08 3.36
N SER A 57 -9.15 -8.57 2.86
CA SER A 57 -8.10 -7.97 3.70
C SER A 57 -8.55 -6.67 4.40
N ALA A 58 -9.48 -5.90 3.78
CA ALA A 58 -10.07 -4.69 4.34
C ALA A 58 -11.54 -4.58 3.93
N GLU A 59 -12.35 -3.80 4.67
CA GLU A 59 -13.75 -3.51 4.30
C GLU A 59 -13.84 -2.80 2.95
N THR A 60 -12.88 -1.92 2.67
CA THR A 60 -12.74 -1.18 1.41
C THR A 60 -11.25 -0.95 1.16
N ALA A 61 -10.58 -1.84 0.43
CA ALA A 61 -9.22 -1.55 0.00
C ALA A 61 -9.21 -0.30 -0.90
N TRP A 62 -8.24 0.59 -0.70
CA TRP A 62 -8.09 1.80 -1.52
C TRP A 62 -7.94 1.46 -3.00
N ILE A 63 -7.00 0.58 -3.33
CA ILE A 63 -6.79 0.06 -4.68
C ILE A 63 -7.04 -1.46 -4.65
N PRO A 64 -7.98 -1.97 -5.47
CA PRO A 64 -8.22 -3.40 -5.59
C PRO A 64 -6.96 -4.17 -5.99
N ASP A 65 -6.78 -5.38 -5.46
CA ASP A 65 -5.58 -6.18 -5.68
C ASP A 65 -5.35 -6.52 -7.17
N ASP A 66 -6.41 -6.78 -7.93
CA ASP A 66 -6.34 -7.04 -9.37
C ASP A 66 -5.85 -5.81 -10.16
N ILE A 67 -6.18 -4.60 -9.71
CA ILE A 67 -5.66 -3.35 -10.29
C ILE A 67 -4.19 -3.16 -9.89
N TRP A 68 -3.88 -3.32 -8.60
CA TRP A 68 -2.51 -3.18 -8.11
C TRP A 68 -1.56 -4.13 -8.83
N MET A 69 -1.94 -5.39 -8.97
CA MET A 69 -1.11 -6.42 -9.61
C MET A 69 -0.85 -6.23 -11.10
N LYS A 70 -1.57 -5.32 -11.78
CA LYS A 70 -1.20 -4.90 -13.16
C LYS A 70 0.17 -4.23 -13.22
N GLY A 71 0.60 -3.63 -12.11
CA GLY A 71 1.93 -3.03 -11.96
C GLY A 71 3.04 -3.98 -11.51
N ALA A 72 2.74 -5.26 -11.26
CA ALA A 72 3.73 -6.28 -10.89
C ALA A 72 4.58 -6.73 -12.07
N LYS A 73 5.05 -5.78 -12.88
CA LYS A 73 5.92 -6.00 -14.03
C LYS A 73 7.38 -5.86 -13.61
N PRO A 74 8.33 -6.54 -14.31
CA PRO A 74 9.75 -6.36 -14.06
C PRO A 74 10.17 -4.88 -14.15
N ILE A 75 11.02 -4.46 -13.24
CA ILE A 75 11.57 -3.09 -13.21
C ILE A 75 12.88 -3.08 -14.00
N PRO A 76 13.04 -2.22 -15.02
CA PRO A 76 14.27 -2.11 -15.79
C PRO A 76 15.33 -1.30 -15.00
N HIS A 77 16.06 -1.95 -14.10
CA HIS A 77 16.98 -1.28 -13.20
C HIS A 77 18.03 -0.40 -13.91
N ASP A 78 18.53 -0.82 -15.07
CA ASP A 78 19.49 -0.03 -15.83
C ASP A 78 18.91 1.32 -16.27
N ARG A 79 17.63 1.35 -16.62
CA ARG A 79 16.93 2.57 -17.01
C ARG A 79 16.76 3.54 -15.84
N LEU A 80 16.58 3.03 -14.62
CA LEU A 80 16.37 3.87 -13.44
C LEU A 80 17.55 4.84 -13.18
N HIS A 81 18.77 4.48 -13.58
CA HIS A 81 19.95 5.36 -13.44
C HIS A 81 19.87 6.62 -14.31
N THR A 82 19.02 6.64 -15.33
CA THR A 82 18.89 7.79 -16.26
C THR A 82 17.67 8.66 -15.96
N LEU A 83 16.84 8.25 -15.01
CA LEU A 83 15.59 8.92 -14.67
C LEU A 83 15.72 9.72 -13.37
N PRO A 84 15.15 10.94 -13.31
CA PRO A 84 15.03 11.65 -12.03
C PRO A 84 14.01 10.90 -11.15
N CYS A 85 14.26 10.87 -9.84
CA CYS A 85 13.33 10.30 -8.90
C CYS A 85 13.11 11.18 -7.67
N TYR A 86 11.99 10.92 -7.00
CA TYR A 86 11.59 11.56 -5.77
C TYR A 86 11.39 10.51 -4.70
N GLY A 87 11.87 10.81 -3.49
CA GLY A 87 11.75 9.92 -2.34
C GLY A 87 10.55 10.24 -1.46
N GLY A 88 10.11 9.22 -0.71
CA GLY A 88 9.17 9.37 0.40
C GLY A 88 9.66 8.57 1.59
N LEU A 89 9.70 9.20 2.77
CA LEU A 89 10.14 8.61 4.03
C LEU A 89 9.03 8.70 5.07
N ASP A 90 8.57 7.53 5.55
CA ASP A 90 7.64 7.41 6.68
C ASP A 90 8.33 6.68 7.83
N LEU A 91 8.54 7.39 8.93
CA LEU A 91 9.22 6.88 10.11
C LEU A 91 8.22 6.38 11.15
N ALA A 92 8.36 5.13 11.52
CA ALA A 92 7.56 4.55 12.60
C ALA A 92 8.07 4.97 13.97
N SER A 93 7.19 5.43 14.87
CA SER A 93 7.57 5.76 16.24
C SER A 93 8.02 4.55 17.05
N THR A 94 7.25 3.46 17.09
CA THR A 94 7.60 2.23 17.85
C THR A 94 6.92 0.96 17.34
N GLN A 95 5.72 1.06 16.79
CA GLN A 95 4.84 -0.09 16.53
C GLN A 95 4.61 -0.36 15.03
N ASP A 96 4.98 0.53 14.13
CA ASP A 96 4.77 0.42 12.69
C ASP A 96 6.04 0.09 11.91
N LEU A 97 5.91 -0.18 10.61
CA LEU A 97 7.02 -0.27 9.68
C LEU A 97 7.53 1.13 9.35
N THR A 98 8.85 1.32 9.35
CA THR A 98 9.47 2.45 8.66
C THR A 98 9.56 2.12 7.18
N ALA A 99 9.18 3.04 6.31
CA ALA A 99 9.19 2.83 4.87
C ALA A 99 9.95 3.95 4.14
N PHE A 100 10.74 3.53 3.17
CA PHE A 100 11.37 4.42 2.20
C PHE A 100 10.96 4.01 0.80
N ALA A 101 10.51 4.98 0.01
CA ALA A 101 10.06 4.77 -1.35
C ALA A 101 10.81 5.70 -2.31
N LEU A 102 11.06 5.23 -3.54
CA LEU A 102 11.54 6.05 -4.65
C LEU A 102 10.59 5.90 -5.82
N LEU A 103 10.12 7.02 -6.36
CA LEU A 103 9.27 7.11 -7.53
C LEU A 103 10.05 7.75 -8.67
N PHE A 104 10.23 7.00 -9.76
CA PHE A 104 10.92 7.42 -10.98
C PHE A 104 9.88 7.75 -12.04
N ALA A 105 9.95 8.94 -12.62
CA ALA A 105 9.04 9.36 -13.68
C ALA A 105 9.66 9.05 -15.05
N ASP A 106 9.05 8.16 -15.81
CA ASP A 106 9.42 7.85 -17.19
C ASP A 106 8.40 8.47 -18.15
N VAL A 107 8.67 9.71 -18.54
CA VAL A 107 7.79 10.47 -19.44
C VAL A 107 7.73 9.84 -20.85
N GLU A 108 8.81 9.23 -21.30
CA GLU A 108 8.89 8.60 -22.62
C GLU A 108 7.95 7.39 -22.74
N HIS A 109 7.80 6.62 -21.64
CA HIS A 109 6.95 5.42 -21.61
C HIS A 109 5.61 5.65 -20.89
N ASP A 110 5.29 6.88 -20.52
CA ASP A 110 4.07 7.26 -19.77
C ASP A 110 3.83 6.36 -18.56
N CYS A 111 4.88 6.16 -17.75
CA CYS A 111 4.79 5.32 -16.56
C CYS A 111 5.68 5.81 -15.42
N PHE A 112 5.45 5.23 -14.24
CA PHE A 112 6.23 5.45 -13.04
C PHE A 112 6.78 4.12 -12.55
N TYR A 113 8.08 4.08 -12.20
CA TYR A 113 8.66 2.95 -11.49
C TYR A 113 8.69 3.26 -10.01
N LEU A 114 8.20 2.34 -9.19
CA LEU A 114 8.12 2.49 -7.75
C LEU A 114 9.00 1.43 -7.07
N LEU A 115 10.05 1.87 -6.41
CA LEU A 115 10.85 1.05 -5.50
C LEU A 115 10.43 1.36 -4.06
N VAL A 116 10.17 0.34 -3.26
CA VAL A 116 9.84 0.50 -1.84
C VAL A 116 10.67 -0.46 -1.03
N HIS A 117 11.25 0.03 0.06
CA HIS A 117 11.94 -0.79 1.05
C HIS A 117 11.45 -0.43 2.45
N GLN A 118 11.20 -1.44 3.25
CA GLN A 118 10.70 -1.26 4.60
C GLN A 118 11.70 -1.75 5.65
N PHE A 119 11.57 -1.20 6.87
CA PHE A 119 12.40 -1.58 8.00
C PHE A 119 11.49 -1.93 9.19
N VAL A 120 11.86 -2.97 9.91
CA VAL A 120 11.17 -3.42 11.12
C VAL A 120 12.20 -3.90 12.13
N ASN A 121 11.94 -3.71 13.43
CA ASN A 121 12.81 -4.29 14.44
C ASN A 121 12.54 -5.79 14.62
N SER A 122 13.56 -6.53 15.09
CA SER A 122 13.53 -7.99 15.20
C SER A 122 12.49 -8.49 16.21
N GLU A 123 12.27 -7.80 17.33
CA GLU A 123 11.25 -8.19 18.31
C GLU A 123 9.85 -8.17 17.69
N LYS A 124 9.53 -7.11 16.94
CA LYS A 124 8.26 -7.00 16.26
C LYS A 124 8.09 -8.04 15.14
N ALA A 125 9.16 -8.30 14.37
CA ALA A 125 9.12 -9.31 13.32
C ALA A 125 8.71 -10.68 13.85
N HIS A 126 9.23 -11.06 15.00
CA HIS A 126 8.87 -12.31 15.68
C HIS A 126 7.46 -12.28 16.29
N THR A 127 7.11 -11.21 16.99
CA THR A 127 5.81 -11.07 17.67
C THR A 127 4.65 -11.07 16.68
N LYS A 128 4.77 -10.37 15.56
CA LYS A 128 3.71 -10.27 14.55
C LYS A 128 3.50 -11.57 13.77
N LYS A 129 4.52 -12.38 13.59
CA LYS A 129 4.37 -13.73 13.01
C LYS A 129 3.45 -14.59 13.88
N LEU A 130 3.59 -14.51 15.20
CA LEU A 130 2.79 -15.27 16.15
C LEU A 130 1.36 -14.73 16.30
N SER A 131 1.18 -13.41 16.32
CA SER A 131 -0.11 -12.77 16.67
C SER A 131 -1.00 -12.44 15.46
N ALA A 132 -0.42 -12.15 14.29
CA ALA A 132 -1.14 -11.69 13.12
C ALA A 132 -0.87 -12.50 11.84
N GLY A 133 -0.03 -13.54 11.91
CA GLY A 133 0.31 -14.38 10.76
C GLY A 133 1.15 -13.68 9.68
N ILE A 134 1.77 -12.53 10.01
CA ILE A 134 2.58 -11.75 9.05
C ILE A 134 4.01 -12.27 9.12
N ASP A 135 4.50 -12.86 8.04
CA ASP A 135 5.85 -13.42 7.97
C ASP A 135 6.86 -12.40 7.42
N TYR A 136 7.32 -11.48 8.28
CA TYR A 136 8.37 -10.52 7.93
C TYR A 136 9.70 -11.20 7.56
N ILE A 137 9.99 -12.39 8.13
CA ILE A 137 11.21 -13.14 7.78
C ILE A 137 11.16 -13.60 6.32
N ALA A 138 9.97 -13.98 5.82
CA ALA A 138 9.81 -14.30 4.40
C ALA A 138 10.03 -13.06 3.52
N PHE A 139 9.51 -11.90 3.90
CA PHE A 139 9.73 -10.65 3.17
C PHE A 139 11.20 -10.22 3.17
N GLU A 140 11.92 -10.41 4.28
CA GLU A 140 13.35 -10.12 4.34
C GLU A 140 14.16 -11.03 3.39
N ARG A 141 13.83 -12.33 3.37
CA ARG A 141 14.48 -13.29 2.48
C ARG A 141 14.29 -12.95 0.99
N GLU A 142 13.18 -12.32 0.65
CA GLU A 142 12.88 -11.86 -0.70
C GLU A 142 13.50 -10.48 -1.02
N GLY A 143 14.09 -9.82 0.00
CA GLY A 143 14.73 -8.50 -0.16
C GLY A 143 13.76 -7.33 -0.07
N ASP A 144 12.49 -7.57 0.26
CA ASP A 144 11.46 -6.54 0.35
C ASP A 144 11.64 -5.63 1.57
N ILE A 145 12.21 -6.16 2.68
CA ILE A 145 12.40 -5.45 3.94
C ILE A 145 13.79 -5.71 4.55
N THR A 146 14.17 -4.91 5.52
CA THR A 146 15.31 -5.15 6.41
C THR A 146 14.82 -5.29 7.85
N ILE A 147 15.20 -6.37 8.52
CA ILE A 147 14.94 -6.57 9.95
C ILE A 147 16.14 -5.99 10.73
N THR A 148 15.91 -4.89 11.47
CA THR A 148 16.95 -4.26 12.28
C THR A 148 17.05 -4.94 13.67
N PRO A 149 18.25 -5.05 14.28
CA PRO A 149 18.40 -5.64 15.60
C PRO A 149 17.66 -4.86 16.69
N GLY A 150 17.17 -5.58 17.72
CA GLY A 150 16.59 -4.97 18.93
C GLY A 150 15.08 -4.78 18.87
N ASN A 151 14.58 -3.92 19.75
CA ASN A 151 13.16 -3.66 20.00
C ASN A 151 12.64 -2.34 19.38
N VAL A 152 13.53 -1.56 18.79
CA VAL A 152 13.23 -0.34 18.02
C VAL A 152 13.94 -0.40 16.68
N THR A 153 13.40 0.26 15.68
CA THR A 153 14.05 0.34 14.36
C THR A 153 15.34 1.15 14.46
N ASP A 154 16.47 0.58 14.05
CA ASP A 154 17.74 1.29 14.03
C ASP A 154 17.79 2.28 12.85
N TYR A 155 17.65 3.57 13.16
CA TYR A 155 17.63 4.62 12.15
C TYR A 155 18.99 4.86 11.48
N ARG A 156 20.10 4.36 12.02
CA ARG A 156 21.41 4.39 11.33
C ARG A 156 21.36 3.50 10.09
N ILE A 157 20.80 2.28 10.23
CA ILE A 157 20.60 1.36 9.10
C ILE A 157 19.68 1.98 8.04
N VAL A 158 18.61 2.67 8.47
CA VAL A 158 17.70 3.38 7.56
C VAL A 158 18.44 4.49 6.81
N LYS A 159 19.23 5.31 7.51
CA LYS A 159 20.04 6.39 6.95
C LYS A 159 21.07 5.87 5.95
N ASP A 160 21.81 4.83 6.32
CA ASP A 160 22.82 4.23 5.45
C ASP A 160 22.21 3.71 4.16
N TYR A 161 21.02 3.07 4.26
CA TYR A 161 20.27 2.62 3.09
C TYR A 161 19.86 3.80 2.20
N ILE A 162 19.30 4.88 2.78
CA ILE A 162 18.87 6.07 2.03
C ILE A 162 20.07 6.69 1.32
N ASN A 163 21.20 6.87 2.01
CA ASN A 163 22.44 7.43 1.43
C ASN A 163 22.95 6.56 0.27
N ALA A 164 22.89 5.24 0.41
CA ALA A 164 23.26 4.32 -0.67
C ALA A 164 22.34 4.47 -1.90
N GLN A 165 21.03 4.68 -1.70
CA GLN A 165 20.11 4.93 -2.80
C GLN A 165 20.34 6.29 -3.45
N CYS A 166 20.62 7.34 -2.66
CA CYS A 166 20.95 8.68 -3.17
C CYS A 166 22.27 8.69 -3.96
N ALA A 167 23.22 7.85 -3.57
CA ALA A 167 24.47 7.68 -4.34
C ALA A 167 24.25 6.90 -5.65
N LYS A 168 23.22 6.06 -5.71
CA LYS A 168 22.92 5.21 -6.85
C LYS A 168 22.02 5.87 -7.89
N TYR A 169 21.07 6.71 -7.47
CA TYR A 169 20.04 7.29 -8.32
C TYR A 169 20.02 8.83 -8.24
N ASP A 170 19.44 9.48 -9.25
CA ASP A 170 19.23 10.94 -9.29
C ASP A 170 18.04 11.35 -8.41
N VAL A 171 18.23 11.26 -7.07
CA VAL A 171 17.20 11.61 -6.09
C VAL A 171 17.13 13.12 -5.92
N ARG A 172 16.04 13.73 -6.39
CA ARG A 172 15.85 15.19 -6.38
C ARG A 172 15.46 15.74 -5.03
N SER A 173 14.54 15.05 -4.33
CA SER A 173 14.19 15.36 -2.95
C SER A 173 13.47 14.17 -2.30
N ILE A 174 13.42 14.17 -0.96
CA ILE A 174 12.73 13.16 -0.17
C ILE A 174 11.68 13.86 0.69
N GLY A 175 10.39 13.55 0.43
CA GLY A 175 9.27 13.99 1.25
C GLY A 175 9.21 13.21 2.57
N TYR A 176 8.93 13.89 3.68
CA TYR A 176 8.83 13.25 4.99
C TYR A 176 7.77 13.88 5.90
N ASP A 177 7.21 13.11 6.86
CA ASP A 177 6.34 13.67 7.90
C ASP A 177 7.19 14.36 8.98
N PRO A 178 7.04 15.68 9.20
CA PRO A 178 7.86 16.42 10.16
C PRO A 178 7.62 16.04 11.63
N ARG A 179 6.60 15.24 11.95
CA ARG A 179 6.22 14.96 13.35
C ARG A 179 7.22 14.12 14.13
N PHE A 180 7.94 13.20 13.49
CA PHE A 180 8.77 12.20 14.18
C PHE A 180 10.18 12.06 13.60
N SER A 181 10.62 12.97 12.75
CA SER A 181 11.77 12.78 11.87
C SER A 181 12.97 13.69 12.12
N THR A 182 12.94 14.56 13.13
CA THR A 182 13.90 15.66 13.30
C THR A 182 15.37 15.19 13.27
N TYR A 183 15.73 14.13 14.01
CA TYR A 183 17.11 13.69 14.10
C TYR A 183 17.64 13.12 12.78
N ILE A 184 16.98 12.10 12.22
CA ILE A 184 17.43 11.44 10.98
C ILE A 184 17.41 12.39 9.79
N VAL A 185 16.42 13.32 9.74
CA VAL A 185 16.33 14.33 8.68
C VAL A 185 17.52 15.27 8.73
N SER A 186 17.87 15.80 9.92
CA SER A 186 19.03 16.68 10.05
C SER A 186 20.34 15.99 9.65
N GLU A 187 20.49 14.70 9.93
CA GLU A 187 21.66 13.93 9.50
C GLU A 187 21.69 13.71 7.98
N LEU A 188 20.53 13.40 7.36
CA LEU A 188 20.44 13.27 5.90
C LEU A 188 20.72 14.61 5.19
N GLU A 189 20.21 15.72 5.73
CA GLU A 189 20.53 17.07 5.21
C GLU A 189 22.03 17.40 5.33
N ALA A 190 22.65 17.01 6.45
CA ALA A 190 24.10 17.16 6.63
C ALA A 190 24.90 16.30 5.62
N ASP A 191 24.38 15.16 5.21
CA ASP A 191 24.95 14.31 4.16
C ASP A 191 24.65 14.85 2.73
N GLY A 192 23.92 15.97 2.61
CA GLY A 192 23.61 16.63 1.34
C GLY A 192 22.29 16.17 0.67
N VAL A 193 21.47 15.39 1.36
CA VAL A 193 20.18 14.95 0.83
C VAL A 193 19.15 16.08 0.93
N GLN A 194 18.44 16.37 -0.17
CA GLN A 194 17.39 17.38 -0.18
C GLN A 194 16.14 16.83 0.50
N MET A 195 15.80 17.33 1.68
CA MET A 195 14.63 16.92 2.45
C MET A 195 13.48 17.92 2.31
N ALA A 196 12.22 17.44 2.15
CA ALA A 196 11.03 18.26 1.96
C ALA A 196 9.93 17.88 2.97
N PRO A 197 9.55 18.76 3.92
CA PRO A 197 8.51 18.44 4.88
C PRO A 197 7.14 18.35 4.20
N MET A 198 6.41 17.24 4.42
CA MET A 198 5.08 16.99 3.90
C MET A 198 4.11 16.69 5.04
N ALA A 199 3.29 17.65 5.41
CA ALA A 199 2.28 17.46 6.45
C ALA A 199 1.25 16.41 6.00
N GLN A 200 1.01 15.40 6.84
CA GLN A 200 0.06 14.32 6.54
C GLN A 200 -1.40 14.70 6.87
N ASN A 201 -1.82 15.90 6.49
CA ASN A 201 -3.19 16.34 6.58
C ASN A 201 -3.94 16.14 5.24
N ILE A 202 -5.28 16.27 5.29
CA ILE A 202 -6.11 16.01 4.12
C ILE A 202 -5.85 17.00 2.98
N THR A 203 -5.54 18.25 3.30
CA THR A 203 -5.28 19.30 2.31
C THR A 203 -4.02 19.00 1.49
N THR A 204 -2.92 18.64 2.17
CA THR A 204 -1.65 18.31 1.53
C THR A 204 -1.74 16.98 0.75
N MET A 205 -2.43 15.97 1.33
CA MET A 205 -2.42 14.61 0.79
C MET A 205 -3.49 14.35 -0.28
N ASN A 206 -4.50 15.23 -0.43
CA ASN A 206 -5.60 15.01 -1.37
C ASN A 206 -5.14 14.90 -2.83
N GLY A 207 -4.34 15.85 -3.31
CA GLY A 207 -3.80 15.84 -4.68
C GLY A 207 -2.99 14.58 -4.95
N PRO A 208 -1.89 14.33 -4.19
CA PRO A 208 -1.07 13.12 -4.36
C PRO A 208 -1.85 11.81 -4.27
N THR A 209 -2.85 11.72 -3.35
CA THR A 209 -3.68 10.52 -3.22
C THR A 209 -4.50 10.25 -4.48
N LYS A 210 -5.15 11.28 -5.04
CA LYS A 210 -5.95 11.15 -6.27
C LYS A 210 -5.09 10.85 -7.50
N GLU A 211 -3.93 11.49 -7.62
CA GLU A 211 -3.00 11.25 -8.73
C GLU A 211 -2.44 9.83 -8.70
N PHE A 212 -2.03 9.35 -7.52
CA PHE A 212 -1.55 7.98 -7.35
C PHE A 212 -2.66 6.96 -7.68
N GLU A 213 -3.89 7.20 -7.20
CA GLU A 213 -5.05 6.35 -7.50
C GLU A 213 -5.30 6.27 -9.02
N MET A 214 -5.31 7.42 -9.71
CA MET A 214 -5.49 7.47 -11.16
C MET A 214 -4.38 6.74 -11.92
N ALA A 215 -3.12 6.94 -11.54
CA ALA A 215 -1.98 6.27 -12.18
C ALA A 215 -2.03 4.76 -11.96
N ALA A 216 -2.40 4.29 -10.76
CA ALA A 216 -2.58 2.87 -10.48
C ALA A 216 -3.73 2.26 -11.30
N MET A 217 -4.89 2.95 -11.38
CA MET A 217 -6.03 2.52 -12.20
C MET A 217 -5.67 2.39 -13.68
N LYS A 218 -4.85 3.30 -14.20
CA LYS A 218 -4.33 3.24 -15.58
C LYS A 218 -3.26 2.17 -15.79
N GLY A 219 -2.74 1.55 -14.72
CA GLY A 219 -1.63 0.59 -14.79
C GLY A 219 -0.28 1.23 -15.11
N GLN A 220 -0.15 2.54 -14.83
CA GLN A 220 1.07 3.32 -15.05
C GLN A 220 2.11 3.14 -13.95
N ILE A 221 1.74 2.61 -12.77
CA ILE A 221 2.68 2.36 -11.66
C ILE A 221 3.25 0.95 -11.78
N ILE A 222 4.55 0.84 -12.04
CA ILE A 222 5.28 -0.43 -12.14
C ILE A 222 6.11 -0.61 -10.87
N HIS A 223 5.82 -1.68 -10.09
CA HIS A 223 6.37 -1.87 -8.74
C HIS A 223 7.06 -3.22 -8.52
N GLY A 224 7.30 -3.99 -9.58
CA GLY A 224 8.08 -5.24 -9.50
C GLY A 224 7.45 -6.39 -8.74
N GLY A 225 6.26 -6.22 -8.16
CA GLY A 225 5.57 -7.27 -7.42
C GLY A 225 6.03 -7.46 -5.97
N ASN A 226 6.65 -6.43 -5.33
CA ASN A 226 7.03 -6.46 -3.92
C ASN A 226 5.88 -6.96 -3.02
N ARG A 227 6.10 -8.08 -2.32
CA ARG A 227 5.05 -8.81 -1.59
C ARG A 227 4.65 -8.11 -0.30
N CYS A 228 5.62 -7.48 0.39
CA CYS A 228 5.34 -6.70 1.58
C CYS A 228 4.46 -5.50 1.22
N MET A 229 4.76 -4.80 0.12
CA MET A 229 3.94 -3.68 -0.35
C MET A 229 2.55 -4.13 -0.81
N ARG A 230 2.42 -5.27 -1.51
CA ARG A 230 1.11 -5.83 -1.87
C ARG A 230 0.24 -6.07 -0.64
N TRP A 231 0.81 -6.66 0.42
CA TRP A 231 0.11 -6.85 1.68
C TRP A 231 -0.32 -5.49 2.30
N GLN A 232 0.57 -4.49 2.31
CA GLN A 232 0.26 -3.15 2.82
C GLN A 232 -0.86 -2.46 2.01
N MET A 233 -0.83 -2.57 0.68
CA MET A 233 -1.90 -2.04 -0.18
C MET A 233 -3.25 -2.68 0.12
N GLY A 234 -3.28 -3.97 0.43
CA GLY A 234 -4.50 -4.65 0.89
C GLY A 234 -5.04 -4.17 2.24
N CYS A 235 -4.21 -3.49 3.05
CA CYS A 235 -4.59 -2.89 4.33
C CYS A 235 -4.87 -1.37 4.24
N ALA A 236 -4.56 -0.76 3.09
CA ALA A 236 -4.75 0.67 2.89
C ALA A 236 -6.22 0.98 2.59
N VAL A 237 -6.77 1.97 3.29
CA VAL A 237 -8.12 2.52 3.07
C VAL A 237 -8.04 4.01 2.83
N VAL A 238 -9.09 4.59 2.24
CA VAL A 238 -9.20 6.02 2.01
C VAL A 238 -10.24 6.64 2.92
N TYR A 239 -9.83 7.67 3.64
CA TYR A 239 -10.77 8.59 4.26
C TYR A 239 -11.15 9.66 3.22
N THR A 240 -12.45 9.87 3.03
CA THR A 240 -13.01 10.92 2.17
C THR A 240 -13.84 11.87 3.03
N ASP A 241 -13.58 13.18 2.93
CA ASP A 241 -14.36 14.19 3.62
C ASP A 241 -15.61 14.59 2.82
N VAL A 242 -16.41 15.52 3.39
CA VAL A 242 -17.66 16.01 2.77
C VAL A 242 -17.43 16.79 1.46
N ASN A 243 -16.22 17.24 1.20
CA ASN A 243 -15.81 17.95 -0.02
C ASN A 243 -15.11 17.03 -1.03
N GLU A 244 -15.22 15.70 -0.85
CA GLU A 244 -14.56 14.68 -1.67
C GLU A 244 -13.03 14.75 -1.67
N ASN A 245 -12.42 15.36 -0.65
CA ASN A 245 -10.99 15.28 -0.45
C ASN A 245 -10.62 13.91 0.11
N LYS A 246 -9.56 13.34 -0.42
CA LYS A 246 -9.10 11.98 -0.10
C LYS A 246 -7.77 11.99 0.63
N ARG A 247 -7.61 11.09 1.59
CA ARG A 247 -6.33 10.79 2.24
C ARG A 247 -6.24 9.31 2.55
N VAL A 248 -5.11 8.69 2.23
CA VAL A 248 -4.84 7.31 2.61
C VAL A 248 -4.72 7.22 4.13
N THR A 249 -5.29 6.18 4.70
CA THR A 249 -5.21 5.84 6.12
C THR A 249 -5.12 4.32 6.30
N LYS A 250 -4.83 3.88 7.51
CA LYS A 250 -4.84 2.45 7.86
C LYS A 250 -6.24 2.09 8.36
N GLU A 251 -6.68 0.86 8.06
CA GLU A 251 -7.90 0.32 8.67
C GLU A 251 -7.73 0.31 10.20
N LYS A 252 -8.69 0.86 10.94
CA LYS A 252 -8.65 0.84 12.40
C LYS A 252 -8.67 -0.60 12.89
N GLN A 253 -7.69 -0.98 13.73
CA GLN A 253 -7.58 -2.34 14.29
C GLN A 253 -8.75 -2.74 15.21
N GLU A 254 -9.64 -1.83 15.57
CA GLU A 254 -10.74 -2.05 16.50
C GLU A 254 -11.79 -3.06 16.03
N ASN A 255 -11.81 -3.42 14.75
CA ASN A 255 -12.74 -4.40 14.17
C ASN A 255 -12.13 -5.81 13.99
N LYS A 256 -10.90 -6.04 14.44
CA LYS A 256 -10.30 -7.38 14.49
C LYS A 256 -10.47 -7.96 15.91
N LYS A 257 -11.66 -8.40 16.23
CA LYS A 257 -11.88 -9.38 17.28
C LYS A 257 -11.96 -10.78 16.66
#